data_83d57688cb6655a8db2a105d34608b96
#
_entry.id   83d57688cb6655a8db2a105d34608b96
#
_cell.length_a   1.000
_cell.length_b   1.000
_cell.length_c   1.000
_cell.angle_alpha   90.00
_cell.angle_beta   90.00
_cell.angle_gamma   90.00
#
_symmetry.space_group_name_H-M   'P 1'
#
loop_
_entity.id
_entity.type
_entity.pdbx_description
1 polymer ?
#
loop_
_entity_poly.entity_id
_entity_poly.type
_entity_poly.pdbx_seq_one_letter_code
_entity_poly.pdbx_strand_id
1 'polypeptide(L)'
;MKDGGHEVRFATVPFFQKEVERAGLEFIAVPPDWGQDRLSEAMRKLSRTRNPVRLLQQIYRQSIPFIGELMNRLEEAMEECDIVVSSYLFAHFRVLAQKKKKPFAVITFSHNVVPDPSYPPFPVAKLWLMPRFAQKLWNRLLWRASDRFILSALNRTMGKHLRKAGSPKIKYFLMNPGDIALVAVSKRLLQPEGFQKGSFQFTGYLRWQSEENPELEKTLRKFTEGGKVTILTFGSVSFDDTESLMQRFLRNWPTGKKLIIQTGWAGLSPQEEREDILFVGKVSHDQLFSHGSVIIHHGGAGTTASALHAGVPQVIVPHFGDQFLWAKEIRRLKTGVRIRRKRWPERITPAVHHIEESPTLAGRAKELADILATENGPNKAVQVLEELLVEAKVD
;
A
#
# COMPACT_ATOMS: atom_id res chain seq x y z
N MET A 1 0.33 18.46 6.86
CA MET A 1 0.28 18.78 8.30
C MET A 1 1.41 19.73 8.68
N LYS A 2 2.68 19.37 8.53
CA LYS A 2 3.80 20.27 8.87
C LYS A 2 3.70 21.61 8.14
N ASP A 3 3.49 21.58 6.82
CA ASP A 3 3.32 22.81 6.01
C ASP A 3 2.05 23.61 6.39
N GLY A 4 1.10 22.99 7.06
CA GLY A 4 -0.09 23.62 7.67
C GLY A 4 0.13 24.12 9.09
N GLY A 5 1.38 24.15 9.59
CA GLY A 5 1.72 24.65 10.92
C GLY A 5 1.53 23.65 12.07
N HIS A 6 1.27 22.38 11.77
CA HIS A 6 1.15 21.35 12.80
C HIS A 6 2.52 20.77 13.17
N GLU A 7 2.74 20.55 14.45
CA GLU A 7 3.85 19.73 14.93
C GLU A 7 3.53 18.25 14.71
N VAL A 8 4.45 17.53 14.06
CA VAL A 8 4.24 16.13 13.69
C VAL A 8 5.34 15.26 14.24
N ARG A 9 4.97 14.32 15.12
CA ARG A 9 5.86 13.28 15.63
C ARG A 9 5.56 11.95 14.98
N PHE A 10 6.58 11.23 14.55
CA PHE A 10 6.42 9.98 13.80
C PHE A 10 7.00 8.79 14.56
N ALA A 11 6.12 7.99 15.15
CA ALA A 11 6.49 6.78 15.88
C ALA A 11 6.63 5.58 14.92
N THR A 12 7.86 5.08 14.75
CA THR A 12 8.12 3.92 13.91
C THR A 12 9.40 3.19 14.36
N VAL A 13 9.69 2.04 13.74
CA VAL A 13 10.89 1.25 14.03
C VAL A 13 12.16 2.00 13.62
N PRO A 14 13.31 1.83 14.35
CA PRO A 14 14.54 2.58 14.11
C PRO A 14 15.10 2.49 12.70
N PHE A 15 14.77 1.42 11.97
CA PHE A 15 15.16 1.25 10.57
C PHE A 15 14.75 2.43 9.67
N PHE A 16 13.66 3.14 9.98
CA PHE A 16 13.15 4.26 9.18
C PHE A 16 13.52 5.64 9.76
N GLN A 17 14.36 5.71 10.78
CA GLN A 17 14.73 6.96 11.45
C GLN A 17 15.24 8.01 10.44
N LYS A 18 16.20 7.63 9.59
CA LYS A 18 16.80 8.54 8.61
C LYS A 18 15.78 9.11 7.62
N GLU A 19 14.82 8.32 7.20
CA GLU A 19 13.73 8.76 6.32
C GLU A 19 12.80 9.76 7.03
N VAL A 20 12.47 9.52 8.29
CA VAL A 20 11.64 10.41 9.10
C VAL A 20 12.34 11.76 9.33
N GLU A 21 13.61 11.72 9.72
CA GLU A 21 14.41 12.92 9.96
C GLU A 21 14.64 13.74 8.68
N ARG A 22 14.88 13.09 7.53
CA ARG A 22 14.95 13.76 6.21
C ARG A 22 13.64 14.45 5.83
N ALA A 23 12.50 13.91 6.25
CA ALA A 23 11.20 14.56 6.10
C ALA A 23 11.02 15.75 7.07
N GLY A 24 12.01 16.02 7.93
CA GLY A 24 11.99 17.06 8.93
C GLY A 24 10.97 16.81 10.03
N LEU A 25 10.64 15.55 10.31
CA LEU A 25 9.72 15.14 11.35
C LEU A 25 10.49 14.68 12.59
N GLU A 26 9.90 14.86 13.78
CA GLU A 26 10.42 14.29 15.00
C GLU A 26 10.23 12.77 14.99
N PHE A 27 11.32 12.04 15.24
CA PHE A 27 11.33 10.58 15.27
C PHE A 27 11.15 10.05 16.68
N ILE A 28 10.18 9.14 16.86
CA ILE A 28 9.98 8.38 18.09
C ILE A 28 10.26 6.90 17.82
N ALA A 29 11.29 6.37 18.46
CA ALA A 29 11.66 4.97 18.33
C ALA A 29 10.64 4.05 19.02
N VAL A 30 10.07 3.11 18.27
CA VAL A 30 9.26 2.02 18.82
C VAL A 30 9.80 0.66 18.37
N PRO A 31 9.70 -0.40 19.22
CA PRO A 31 10.18 -1.71 18.83
C PRO A 31 9.36 -2.34 17.71
N PRO A 32 9.94 -3.29 16.94
CA PRO A 32 11.27 -3.88 17.14
C PRO A 32 12.39 -3.07 16.48
N ASP A 33 13.57 -3.09 17.06
CA ASP A 33 14.79 -2.63 16.40
C ASP A 33 15.38 -3.76 15.54
N TRP A 34 15.02 -3.78 14.29
CA TRP A 34 15.45 -4.79 13.31
C TRP A 34 16.24 -4.14 12.18
N GLY A 35 17.44 -4.68 11.92
CA GLY A 35 18.18 -4.34 10.71
C GLY A 35 17.53 -4.87 9.44
N GLN A 36 18.06 -4.44 8.29
CA GLN A 36 17.55 -4.75 6.96
C GLN A 36 17.34 -6.24 6.70
N ASP A 37 18.28 -7.10 7.12
CA ASP A 37 18.23 -8.54 6.87
C ASP A 37 17.03 -9.18 7.57
N ARG A 38 16.78 -8.80 8.82
CA ARG A 38 15.66 -9.32 9.60
C ARG A 38 14.31 -8.84 9.09
N LEU A 39 14.23 -7.59 8.66
CA LEU A 39 13.04 -7.05 8.00
C LEU A 39 12.77 -7.78 6.68
N SER A 40 13.80 -8.00 5.86
CA SER A 40 13.70 -8.72 4.59
C SER A 40 13.26 -10.18 4.82
N GLU A 41 13.77 -10.86 5.83
CA GLU A 41 13.32 -12.21 6.21
C GLU A 41 11.86 -12.22 6.66
N ALA A 42 11.46 -11.26 7.49
CA ALA A 42 10.08 -11.12 7.92
C ALA A 42 9.12 -10.91 6.73
N MET A 43 9.47 -10.01 5.81
CA MET A 43 8.70 -9.76 4.59
C MET A 43 8.63 -11.02 3.70
N ARG A 44 9.72 -11.76 3.56
CA ARG A 44 9.75 -13.03 2.81
C ARG A 44 8.81 -14.06 3.42
N LYS A 45 8.76 -14.20 4.76
CA LYS A 45 7.81 -15.09 5.45
C LYS A 45 6.37 -14.67 5.21
N LEU A 46 6.08 -13.36 5.30
CA LEU A 46 4.73 -12.83 5.04
C LEU A 46 4.29 -13.07 3.60
N SER A 47 5.17 -12.89 2.61
CA SER A 47 4.86 -13.06 1.18
C SER A 47 4.46 -14.48 0.77
N ARG A 48 4.79 -15.49 1.59
CA ARG A 48 4.38 -16.90 1.40
C ARG A 48 2.95 -17.16 1.86
N THR A 49 2.36 -16.23 2.63
CA THR A 49 1.06 -16.44 3.28
C THR A 49 -0.08 -15.92 2.41
N ARG A 50 -0.89 -16.82 1.87
CA ARG A 50 -2.02 -16.47 0.99
C ARG A 50 -3.30 -16.12 1.73
N ASN A 51 -3.50 -16.70 2.92
CA ASN A 51 -4.70 -16.46 3.71
C ASN A 51 -4.58 -15.10 4.43
N PRO A 52 -5.48 -14.13 4.17
CA PRO A 52 -5.36 -12.77 4.72
C PRO A 52 -5.45 -12.72 6.25
N VAL A 53 -6.23 -13.60 6.87
CA VAL A 53 -6.34 -13.66 8.33
C VAL A 53 -5.06 -14.22 8.95
N ARG A 54 -4.48 -15.26 8.35
CA ARG A 54 -3.18 -15.79 8.78
C ARG A 54 -2.05 -14.78 8.57
N LEU A 55 -2.08 -14.05 7.46
CA LEU A 55 -1.12 -12.96 7.19
C LEU A 55 -1.19 -11.90 8.30
N LEU A 56 -2.39 -11.44 8.62
CA LEU A 56 -2.63 -10.48 9.69
C LEU A 56 -2.13 -11.02 11.06
N GLN A 57 -2.47 -12.28 11.39
CA GLN A 57 -1.98 -12.92 12.61
C GLN A 57 -0.43 -13.01 12.66
N GLN A 58 0.23 -13.24 11.53
CA GLN A 58 1.69 -13.27 11.47
C GLN A 58 2.30 -11.88 11.69
N ILE A 59 1.70 -10.83 11.11
CA ILE A 59 2.12 -9.43 11.36
C ILE A 59 2.06 -9.15 12.87
N TYR A 60 0.95 -9.45 13.51
CA TYR A 60 0.77 -9.20 14.93
C TYR A 60 1.69 -10.06 15.82
N ARG A 61 1.95 -11.33 15.45
CA ARG A 61 2.87 -12.20 16.20
C ARG A 61 4.28 -11.64 16.27
N GLN A 62 4.71 -10.87 15.29
CA GLN A 62 6.04 -10.27 15.28
C GLN A 62 6.20 -9.21 16.38
N SER A 63 5.13 -8.56 16.82
CA SER A 63 5.16 -7.59 17.91
C SER A 63 5.08 -8.22 19.30
N ILE A 64 4.71 -9.50 19.43
CA ILE A 64 4.50 -10.15 20.74
C ILE A 64 5.71 -10.03 21.70
N PRO A 65 6.98 -10.25 21.26
CA PRO A 65 8.12 -10.14 22.16
C PRO A 65 8.30 -8.74 22.75
N PHE A 66 7.80 -7.73 22.08
CA PHE A 66 8.01 -6.31 22.38
C PHE A 66 6.73 -5.61 22.84
N ILE A 67 5.63 -6.32 22.98
CA ILE A 67 4.30 -5.71 23.12
C ILE A 67 4.20 -4.77 24.35
N GLY A 68 4.84 -5.12 25.47
CA GLY A 68 4.87 -4.28 26.66
C GLY A 68 5.57 -2.96 26.42
N GLU A 69 6.78 -3.02 25.88
CA GLU A 69 7.59 -1.84 25.56
C GLU A 69 6.88 -0.99 24.48
N LEU A 70 6.36 -1.62 23.43
CA LEU A 70 5.62 -0.94 22.36
C LEU A 70 4.42 -0.16 22.92
N MET A 71 3.62 -0.79 23.81
CA MET A 71 2.45 -0.13 24.40
C MET A 71 2.85 1.05 25.28
N ASN A 72 3.90 0.92 26.08
CA ASN A 72 4.39 2.00 26.96
C ASN A 72 4.92 3.18 26.13
N ARG A 73 5.76 2.93 25.13
CA ARG A 73 6.30 3.97 24.24
C ARG A 73 5.21 4.72 23.48
N LEU A 74 4.22 3.99 22.98
CA LEU A 74 3.08 4.63 22.31
C LEU A 74 2.19 5.42 23.27
N GLU A 75 1.98 4.93 24.50
CA GLU A 75 1.22 5.65 25.52
C GLU A 75 1.92 6.97 25.92
N GLU A 76 3.24 6.94 26.12
CA GLU A 76 4.06 8.13 26.37
C GLU A 76 3.96 9.14 25.21
N ALA A 77 4.13 8.65 23.95
CA ALA A 77 4.03 9.50 22.76
C ALA A 77 2.65 10.15 22.58
N MET A 78 1.59 9.50 23.08
CA MET A 78 0.22 10.04 23.00
C MET A 78 -0.11 11.08 24.04
N GLU A 79 0.70 11.27 25.10
CA GLU A 79 0.41 12.25 26.15
C GLU A 79 0.42 13.69 25.63
N GLU A 80 1.36 14.01 24.80
CA GLU A 80 1.63 15.36 24.29
C GLU A 80 1.04 15.63 22.91
N CYS A 81 0.19 14.77 22.36
CA CYS A 81 -0.44 15.00 21.07
C CYS A 81 -1.93 15.36 21.20
N ASP A 82 -2.46 16.15 20.27
CA ASP A 82 -3.89 16.44 20.17
C ASP A 82 -4.67 15.37 19.43
N ILE A 83 -4.04 14.67 18.48
CA ILE A 83 -4.64 13.62 17.65
C ILE A 83 -3.64 12.51 17.39
N VAL A 84 -4.13 11.28 17.31
CA VAL A 84 -3.35 10.11 16.94
C VAL A 84 -3.76 9.63 15.56
N VAL A 85 -2.80 9.48 14.66
CA VAL A 85 -3.03 8.92 13.33
C VAL A 85 -2.24 7.62 13.19
N SER A 86 -2.91 6.53 12.88
CA SER A 86 -2.30 5.20 12.82
C SER A 86 -2.54 4.53 11.47
N SER A 87 -1.71 3.54 11.14
CA SER A 87 -2.05 2.62 10.05
C SER A 87 -3.30 1.82 10.40
N TYR A 88 -4.14 1.58 9.42
CA TYR A 88 -5.33 0.73 9.55
C TYR A 88 -5.00 -0.67 10.14
N LEU A 89 -3.83 -1.21 9.83
CA LEU A 89 -3.37 -2.49 10.39
C LEU A 89 -3.23 -2.47 11.92
N PHE A 90 -3.06 -1.30 12.50
CA PHE A 90 -2.86 -1.10 13.94
C PHE A 90 -4.03 -0.35 14.62
N ALA A 91 -5.25 -0.49 14.07
CA ALA A 91 -6.46 0.09 14.64
C ALA A 91 -6.69 -0.25 16.12
N HIS A 92 -6.09 -1.34 16.63
CA HIS A 92 -6.17 -1.72 18.05
C HIS A 92 -5.50 -0.71 19.00
N PHE A 93 -4.59 0.15 18.54
CA PHE A 93 -4.01 1.23 19.35
C PHE A 93 -5.03 2.33 19.70
N ARG A 94 -6.19 2.34 19.05
CA ARG A 94 -7.32 3.18 19.46
C ARG A 94 -7.65 3.08 20.95
N VAL A 95 -7.42 1.93 21.56
CA VAL A 95 -7.63 1.71 23.00
C VAL A 95 -6.73 2.63 23.85
N LEU A 96 -5.48 2.86 23.44
CA LEU A 96 -4.56 3.77 24.12
C LEU A 96 -5.02 5.22 23.97
N ALA A 97 -5.38 5.61 22.74
CA ALA A 97 -5.88 6.95 22.46
C ALA A 97 -7.15 7.26 23.28
N GLN A 98 -8.08 6.30 23.39
CA GLN A 98 -9.27 6.42 24.23
C GLN A 98 -8.94 6.59 25.72
N LYS A 99 -7.94 5.85 26.23
CA LYS A 99 -7.46 6.00 27.62
C LYS A 99 -6.95 7.43 27.88
N LYS A 100 -6.31 8.04 26.88
CA LYS A 100 -5.79 9.41 26.93
C LYS A 100 -6.80 10.46 26.44
N LYS A 101 -8.04 10.08 26.12
CA LYS A 101 -9.09 10.96 25.56
C LYS A 101 -8.64 11.73 24.33
N LYS A 102 -7.88 11.06 23.45
CA LYS A 102 -7.39 11.64 22.19
C LYS A 102 -8.19 11.12 21.01
N PRO A 103 -8.57 11.96 20.03
CA PRO A 103 -9.12 11.52 18.76
C PRO A 103 -8.17 10.55 18.05
N PHE A 104 -8.73 9.54 17.42
CA PHE A 104 -7.94 8.48 16.77
C PHE A 104 -8.38 8.28 15.32
N ALA A 105 -7.52 8.66 14.39
CA ALA A 105 -7.70 8.44 12.98
C ALA A 105 -6.88 7.23 12.50
N VAL A 106 -7.35 6.54 11.45
CA VAL A 106 -6.55 5.54 10.75
C VAL A 106 -6.40 5.87 9.28
N ILE A 107 -5.28 5.44 8.68
CA ILE A 107 -5.05 5.56 7.23
C ILE A 107 -5.01 4.18 6.61
N THR A 108 -5.73 3.99 5.52
CA THR A 108 -5.63 2.82 4.65
C THR A 108 -5.29 3.22 3.22
N PHE A 109 -4.41 2.45 2.59
CA PHE A 109 -4.02 2.62 1.19
C PHE A 109 -4.79 1.68 0.26
N SER A 110 -5.88 1.08 0.76
CA SER A 110 -6.70 0.16 -0.01
C SER A 110 -8.17 0.27 0.39
N HIS A 111 -9.05 0.32 -0.59
CA HIS A 111 -10.49 0.44 -0.38
C HIS A 111 -11.17 -0.88 0.01
N ASN A 112 -10.50 -2.02 -0.12
CA ASN A 112 -11.07 -3.35 0.18
C ASN A 112 -11.34 -3.61 1.67
N VAL A 113 -10.84 -2.76 2.54
CA VAL A 113 -11.09 -2.81 3.98
C VAL A 113 -12.27 -1.93 4.39
N VAL A 114 -12.82 -1.19 3.45
CA VAL A 114 -13.96 -0.30 3.68
C VAL A 114 -15.25 -1.09 3.54
N PRO A 115 -16.10 -1.16 4.59
CA PRO A 115 -17.36 -1.88 4.54
C PRO A 115 -18.32 -1.25 3.52
N ASP A 116 -18.56 -1.94 2.42
CA ASP A 116 -19.50 -1.51 1.37
C ASP A 116 -20.63 -2.53 1.23
N PRO A 117 -21.89 -2.12 1.39
CA PRO A 117 -23.03 -3.00 1.18
C PRO A 117 -23.13 -3.55 -0.25
N SER A 118 -22.54 -2.89 -1.23
CA SER A 118 -22.59 -3.33 -2.65
C SER A 118 -21.61 -4.48 -2.93
N TYR A 119 -20.60 -4.69 -2.07
CA TYR A 119 -19.57 -5.71 -2.25
C TYR A 119 -19.35 -6.51 -0.98
N PRO A 120 -19.17 -7.84 -1.08
CA PRO A 120 -18.81 -8.66 0.08
C PRO A 120 -17.33 -8.46 0.46
N PRO A 121 -16.95 -8.68 1.72
CA PRO A 121 -15.56 -8.55 2.20
C PRO A 121 -14.59 -9.57 1.58
N PHE A 122 -15.13 -10.63 0.99
CA PHE A 122 -14.38 -11.69 0.30
C PHE A 122 -15.24 -12.28 -0.84
N PRO A 123 -14.64 -12.91 -1.86
CA PRO A 123 -15.40 -13.53 -2.93
C PRO A 123 -16.36 -14.59 -2.40
N VAL A 124 -17.65 -14.39 -2.63
CA VAL A 124 -18.71 -15.37 -2.33
C VAL A 124 -19.38 -15.83 -3.62
N ALA A 125 -19.72 -17.11 -3.68
CA ALA A 125 -20.36 -17.67 -4.85
C ALA A 125 -21.81 -17.17 -5.01
N LYS A 126 -22.17 -16.75 -6.25
CA LYS A 126 -23.55 -16.66 -6.76
C LYS A 126 -24.54 -15.76 -6.03
N LEU A 127 -24.12 -14.67 -5.37
CA LEU A 127 -25.05 -13.63 -4.87
C LEU A 127 -25.80 -12.88 -5.98
N TRP A 128 -25.36 -13.01 -7.23
CA TRP A 128 -26.00 -12.34 -8.40
C TRP A 128 -27.43 -12.82 -8.70
N LEU A 129 -27.85 -13.96 -8.14
CA LEU A 129 -29.23 -14.46 -8.25
C LEU A 129 -30.21 -13.80 -7.27
N MET A 130 -29.70 -13.02 -6.29
CA MET A 130 -30.54 -12.36 -5.28
C MET A 130 -30.93 -10.95 -5.75
N PRO A 131 -32.12 -10.46 -5.36
CA PRO A 131 -32.48 -9.05 -5.55
C PRO A 131 -31.44 -8.11 -4.90
N ARG A 132 -31.18 -6.94 -5.49
CA ARG A 132 -30.14 -6.00 -5.03
C ARG A 132 -30.26 -5.61 -3.56
N PHE A 133 -31.48 -5.42 -3.03
CA PHE A 133 -31.70 -5.10 -1.62
C PHE A 133 -31.26 -6.24 -0.71
N ALA A 134 -31.59 -7.48 -1.08
CA ALA A 134 -31.19 -8.68 -0.32
C ALA A 134 -29.68 -8.90 -0.37
N GLN A 135 -29.04 -8.64 -1.53
CA GLN A 135 -27.57 -8.64 -1.65
C GLN A 135 -26.93 -7.62 -0.69
N LYS A 136 -27.46 -6.38 -0.64
CA LYS A 136 -26.94 -5.33 0.25
C LYS A 136 -27.06 -5.72 1.74
N LEU A 137 -28.19 -6.30 2.13
CA LEU A 137 -28.40 -6.79 3.48
C LEU A 137 -27.43 -7.93 3.82
N TRP A 138 -27.30 -8.90 2.91
CA TRP A 138 -26.38 -10.02 3.06
C TRP A 138 -24.92 -9.57 3.17
N ASN A 139 -24.49 -8.65 2.34
CA ASN A 139 -23.15 -8.09 2.39
C ASN A 139 -22.87 -7.38 3.74
N ARG A 140 -23.85 -6.62 4.27
CA ARG A 140 -23.73 -6.01 5.62
C ARG A 140 -23.53 -7.06 6.70
N LEU A 141 -24.25 -8.17 6.64
CA LEU A 141 -24.08 -9.28 7.58
C LEU A 141 -22.69 -9.94 7.42
N LEU A 142 -22.25 -10.15 6.19
CA LEU A 142 -20.93 -10.70 5.92
C LEU A 142 -19.81 -9.80 6.44
N TRP A 143 -19.92 -8.47 6.29
CA TRP A 143 -18.95 -7.52 6.85
C TRP A 143 -18.89 -7.61 8.37
N ARG A 144 -20.04 -7.63 9.05
CA ARG A 144 -20.10 -7.79 10.51
C ARG A 144 -19.54 -9.15 10.98
N ALA A 145 -19.88 -10.21 10.28
CA ALA A 145 -19.37 -11.54 10.58
C ALA A 145 -17.85 -11.63 10.39
N SER A 146 -17.33 -11.02 9.31
CA SER A 146 -15.90 -10.95 9.03
C SER A 146 -15.13 -10.17 10.09
N ASP A 147 -15.68 -9.03 10.53
CA ASP A 147 -15.09 -8.24 11.61
C ASP A 147 -15.00 -9.06 12.90
N ARG A 148 -16.10 -9.69 13.33
CA ARG A 148 -16.12 -10.56 14.52
C ARG A 148 -15.14 -11.73 14.41
N PHE A 149 -15.04 -12.34 13.22
CA PHE A 149 -14.12 -13.45 12.99
C PHE A 149 -12.65 -12.99 13.08
N ILE A 150 -12.31 -11.85 12.46
CA ILE A 150 -10.95 -11.28 12.51
C ILE A 150 -10.61 -10.87 13.95
N LEU A 151 -11.49 -10.16 14.64
CA LEU A 151 -11.30 -9.78 16.05
C LEU A 151 -11.09 -11.02 16.95
N SER A 152 -11.86 -12.08 16.74
CA SER A 152 -11.66 -13.34 17.47
C SER A 152 -10.30 -13.97 17.18
N ALA A 153 -9.88 -13.99 15.90
CA ALA A 153 -8.60 -14.54 15.49
C ALA A 153 -7.41 -13.74 16.06
N LEU A 154 -7.50 -12.41 16.04
CA LEU A 154 -6.49 -11.53 16.62
C LEU A 154 -6.42 -11.65 18.14
N ASN A 155 -7.56 -11.69 18.83
CA ASN A 155 -7.58 -11.83 20.28
C ASN A 155 -7.09 -13.21 20.75
N ARG A 156 -7.30 -14.28 19.97
CA ARG A 156 -6.66 -15.58 20.23
C ARG A 156 -5.13 -15.49 20.13
N THR A 157 -4.61 -14.69 19.21
CA THR A 157 -3.17 -14.51 18.99
C THR A 157 -2.56 -13.58 20.04
N MET A 158 -3.16 -12.43 20.28
CA MET A 158 -2.59 -11.32 21.05
C MET A 158 -3.16 -11.14 22.45
N GLY A 159 -4.39 -11.58 22.69
CA GLY A 159 -5.16 -11.21 23.88
C GLY A 159 -4.50 -11.55 25.23
N LYS A 160 -3.76 -12.66 25.32
CA LYS A 160 -2.97 -13.00 26.53
C LYS A 160 -1.81 -12.01 26.73
N HIS A 161 -1.14 -11.65 25.67
CA HIS A 161 0.03 -10.78 25.71
C HIS A 161 -0.38 -9.33 25.99
N LEU A 162 -1.44 -8.84 25.37
CA LEU A 162 -2.03 -7.53 25.66
C LEU A 162 -2.44 -7.39 27.12
N ARG A 163 -3.14 -8.37 27.68
CA ARG A 163 -3.52 -8.36 29.11
C ARG A 163 -2.29 -8.29 30.03
N LYS A 164 -1.21 -9.03 29.73
CA LYS A 164 0.04 -8.97 30.49
C LYS A 164 0.69 -7.59 30.42
N ALA A 165 0.51 -6.87 29.29
CA ALA A 165 0.97 -5.50 29.10
C ALA A 165 -0.04 -4.43 29.60
N GLY A 166 -1.02 -4.80 30.42
CA GLY A 166 -2.00 -3.86 30.99
C GLY A 166 -3.03 -3.33 29.98
N SER A 167 -3.09 -3.91 28.77
CA SER A 167 -3.99 -3.47 27.71
C SER A 167 -5.20 -4.39 27.57
N PRO A 168 -6.40 -3.85 27.28
CA PRO A 168 -7.58 -4.66 27.01
C PRO A 168 -7.44 -5.44 25.70
N LYS A 169 -8.35 -6.37 25.46
CA LYS A 169 -8.44 -7.07 24.19
C LYS A 169 -8.79 -6.15 23.04
N ILE A 170 -8.42 -6.56 21.81
CA ILE A 170 -8.72 -5.83 20.56
C ILE A 170 -10.24 -5.78 20.38
N LYS A 171 -10.78 -4.57 20.23
CA LYS A 171 -12.22 -4.32 20.05
C LYS A 171 -12.55 -3.70 18.68
N TYR A 172 -11.58 -3.11 18.00
CA TYR A 172 -11.76 -2.30 16.80
C TYR A 172 -10.92 -2.84 15.65
N PHE A 173 -11.54 -3.04 14.48
CA PHE A 173 -10.83 -3.40 13.27
C PHE A 173 -11.60 -2.97 12.00
N LEU A 174 -12.37 -3.87 11.31
CA LEU A 174 -12.99 -3.54 10.02
C LEU A 174 -14.13 -2.52 10.11
N MET A 175 -15.06 -2.74 11.04
CA MET A 175 -16.28 -1.95 11.09
C MET A 175 -16.11 -0.59 11.76
N ASN A 176 -15.16 -0.49 12.67
CA ASN A 176 -14.92 0.73 13.43
C ASN A 176 -13.43 0.87 13.79
N PRO A 177 -12.55 1.13 12.82
CA PRO A 177 -11.11 1.15 13.05
C PRO A 177 -10.61 2.41 13.79
N GLY A 178 -11.31 3.53 13.67
CA GLY A 178 -10.99 4.83 14.27
C GLY A 178 -12.23 5.67 14.45
N ASP A 179 -12.09 6.88 14.96
CA ASP A 179 -13.14 7.90 14.93
C ASP A 179 -13.36 8.30 13.48
N ILE A 180 -12.26 8.37 12.71
CA ILE A 180 -12.28 8.50 11.25
C ILE A 180 -11.26 7.57 10.60
N ALA A 181 -11.57 7.11 9.40
CA ALA A 181 -10.65 6.34 8.56
C ALA A 181 -10.41 7.07 7.23
N LEU A 182 -9.18 7.53 7.03
CA LEU A 182 -8.72 8.14 5.78
C LEU A 182 -8.43 7.05 4.77
N VAL A 183 -9.16 7.04 3.67
CA VAL A 183 -8.95 6.10 2.57
C VAL A 183 -8.13 6.82 1.50
N ALA A 184 -6.82 6.57 1.51
CA ALA A 184 -5.83 7.21 0.64
C ALA A 184 -5.89 6.67 -0.80
N VAL A 185 -7.06 6.74 -1.41
CA VAL A 185 -7.37 6.28 -2.77
C VAL A 185 -8.34 7.26 -3.42
N SER A 186 -8.21 7.47 -4.72
CA SER A 186 -9.12 8.34 -5.46
C SER A 186 -10.55 7.79 -5.48
N LYS A 187 -11.50 8.57 -5.02
CA LYS A 187 -12.93 8.26 -5.12
C LYS A 187 -13.40 8.22 -6.57
N ARG A 188 -12.75 8.96 -7.47
CA ARG A 188 -13.11 9.03 -8.89
C ARG A 188 -12.80 7.72 -9.64
N LEU A 189 -11.77 6.99 -9.20
CA LEU A 189 -11.40 5.71 -9.79
C LEU A 189 -12.25 4.55 -9.25
N LEU A 190 -12.68 4.69 -8.01
CA LEU A 190 -13.47 3.70 -7.30
C LEU A 190 -14.84 4.32 -7.07
N GLN A 191 -15.87 3.79 -7.69
CA GLN A 191 -17.25 4.23 -7.51
C GLN A 191 -17.91 3.38 -6.41
N PRO A 192 -17.74 3.74 -5.12
CA PRO A 192 -18.41 3.03 -4.04
C PRO A 192 -19.88 3.41 -4.05
N GLU A 193 -20.73 2.52 -4.57
CA GLU A 193 -22.17 2.66 -4.44
C GLU A 193 -22.59 2.35 -2.99
N GLY A 194 -23.21 3.29 -2.32
CA GLY A 194 -23.82 3.07 -1.00
C GLY A 194 -22.88 3.20 0.20
N PHE A 195 -21.81 3.94 0.02
CA PHE A 195 -20.87 4.30 1.06
C PHE A 195 -21.55 5.02 2.23
N GLN A 196 -21.43 4.52 3.45
CA GLN A 196 -21.88 5.28 4.63
C GLN A 196 -20.99 6.51 4.80
N LYS A 197 -21.58 7.70 4.64
CA LYS A 197 -20.97 8.96 5.09
C LYS A 197 -20.77 8.85 6.61
N GLY A 198 -19.56 9.08 7.10
CA GLY A 198 -19.27 9.12 8.51
C GLY A 198 -17.83 8.72 8.80
N SER A 199 -17.59 7.45 9.08
CA SER A 199 -16.30 6.99 9.59
C SER A 199 -15.21 6.76 8.54
N PHE A 200 -15.51 6.80 7.23
CA PHE A 200 -14.52 6.57 6.16
C PHE A 200 -14.54 7.74 5.17
N GLN A 201 -13.42 8.41 5.01
CA GLN A 201 -13.26 9.55 4.11
C GLN A 201 -12.22 9.25 3.03
N PHE A 202 -12.64 9.33 1.76
CA PHE A 202 -11.71 9.23 0.63
C PHE A 202 -10.97 10.55 0.47
N THR A 203 -9.66 10.51 0.57
CA THR A 203 -8.81 11.69 0.47
C THR A 203 -8.26 11.91 -0.94
N GLY A 204 -8.15 10.86 -1.73
CA GLY A 204 -7.23 10.79 -2.85
C GLY A 204 -5.90 10.19 -2.40
N TYR A 205 -4.99 9.97 -3.34
CA TYR A 205 -3.70 9.36 -3.02
C TYR A 205 -2.82 10.31 -2.19
N LEU A 206 -2.21 9.77 -1.11
CA LEU A 206 -1.21 10.47 -0.33
C LEU A 206 0.15 10.22 -0.99
N ARG A 207 0.63 11.21 -1.74
CA ARG A 207 1.92 11.14 -2.43
C ARG A 207 2.93 12.01 -1.71
N TRP A 208 4.13 11.51 -1.59
CA TRP A 208 5.31 12.24 -1.18
C TRP A 208 6.11 12.62 -2.42
N GLN A 209 6.34 13.90 -2.62
CA GLN A 209 7.28 14.36 -3.64
C GLN A 209 8.68 14.20 -3.06
N SER A 210 9.44 13.26 -3.59
CA SER A 210 10.86 13.14 -3.26
C SER A 210 11.68 14.08 -4.12
N GLU A 211 12.80 14.52 -3.58
CA GLU A 211 13.79 15.28 -4.36
C GLU A 211 14.23 14.46 -5.59
N GLU A 212 14.27 15.12 -6.73
CA GLU A 212 14.79 14.53 -7.96
C GLU A 212 16.31 14.46 -7.87
N ASN A 213 16.87 13.37 -8.37
CA ASN A 213 18.31 13.21 -8.54
C ASN A 213 18.70 13.66 -9.96
N PRO A 214 19.38 14.82 -10.12
CA PRO A 214 19.71 15.37 -11.45
C PRO A 214 20.63 14.46 -12.28
N GLU A 215 21.58 13.77 -11.66
CA GLU A 215 22.48 12.85 -12.37
C GLU A 215 21.75 11.62 -12.88
N LEU A 216 20.83 11.09 -12.05
CA LEU A 216 19.95 10.02 -12.49
C LEU A 216 19.05 10.47 -13.64
N GLU A 217 18.48 11.67 -13.55
CA GLU A 217 17.63 12.23 -14.62
C GLU A 217 18.38 12.30 -15.94
N LYS A 218 19.60 12.78 -15.94
CA LYS A 218 20.47 12.82 -17.11
C LYS A 218 20.72 11.42 -17.68
N THR A 219 20.97 10.45 -16.81
CA THR A 219 21.18 9.05 -17.21
C THR A 219 19.92 8.45 -17.82
N LEU A 220 18.75 8.67 -17.18
CA LEU A 220 17.46 8.18 -17.66
C LEU A 220 17.13 8.79 -19.03
N ARG A 221 17.27 10.11 -19.20
CA ARG A 221 17.01 10.79 -20.48
C ARG A 221 17.87 10.19 -21.59
N LYS A 222 19.19 10.09 -21.38
CA LYS A 222 20.11 9.48 -22.36
C LYS A 222 19.70 8.05 -22.72
N PHE A 223 19.34 7.23 -21.71
CA PHE A 223 18.96 5.84 -21.95
C PHE A 223 17.62 5.74 -22.69
N THR A 224 16.68 6.66 -22.46
CA THR A 224 15.33 6.61 -23.05
C THR A 224 15.24 7.27 -24.43
N GLU A 225 16.28 7.97 -24.89
CA GLU A 225 16.30 8.58 -26.22
C GLU A 225 15.95 7.58 -27.33
N GLY A 226 15.01 7.99 -28.20
CA GLY A 226 14.67 7.26 -29.43
C GLY A 226 13.82 6.01 -29.26
N GLY A 227 13.24 5.73 -28.09
CA GLY A 227 12.40 4.53 -27.99
C GLY A 227 11.53 4.36 -26.76
N LYS A 228 10.60 3.43 -26.86
CA LYS A 228 9.77 2.99 -25.72
C LYS A 228 10.64 2.21 -24.73
N VAL A 229 10.46 2.50 -23.43
CA VAL A 229 11.21 1.86 -22.36
C VAL A 229 10.25 1.16 -21.40
N THR A 230 10.53 -0.10 -21.11
CA THR A 230 9.80 -0.83 -20.07
C THR A 230 10.54 -0.71 -18.75
N ILE A 231 9.82 -0.52 -17.65
CA ILE A 231 10.38 -0.44 -16.30
C ILE A 231 9.92 -1.64 -15.49
N LEU A 232 10.86 -2.34 -14.86
CA LEU A 232 10.59 -3.45 -13.94
C LEU A 232 10.95 -3.05 -12.51
N THR A 233 9.99 -3.15 -11.59
CA THR A 233 10.22 -2.95 -10.15
C THR A 233 9.35 -3.90 -9.32
N PHE A 234 9.96 -4.62 -8.39
CA PHE A 234 9.22 -5.41 -7.41
C PHE A 234 9.28 -4.82 -5.99
N GLY A 235 9.90 -3.63 -5.83
CA GLY A 235 9.97 -2.90 -4.58
C GLY A 235 10.61 -3.72 -3.47
N SER A 236 9.91 -3.86 -2.33
CA SER A 236 10.35 -4.63 -1.16
C SER A 236 10.05 -6.13 -1.24
N VAL A 237 9.51 -6.62 -2.34
CA VAL A 237 9.18 -8.04 -2.51
C VAL A 237 10.42 -8.81 -2.93
N SER A 238 10.96 -9.64 -2.03
CA SER A 238 12.01 -10.61 -2.35
C SER A 238 11.41 -11.99 -2.66
N PHE A 239 12.02 -12.72 -3.56
CA PHE A 239 11.66 -14.09 -3.94
C PHE A 239 12.72 -15.06 -3.45
N ASP A 240 12.31 -16.28 -3.13
CA ASP A 240 13.26 -17.36 -2.79
C ASP A 240 14.20 -17.70 -3.94
N ASP A 241 13.71 -17.55 -5.20
CA ASP A 241 14.41 -17.87 -6.43
C ASP A 241 14.64 -16.62 -7.29
N THR A 242 14.94 -15.46 -6.67
CA THR A 242 15.03 -14.17 -7.37
C THR A 242 15.99 -14.22 -8.55
N GLU A 243 17.17 -14.77 -8.34
CA GLU A 243 18.21 -14.89 -9.38
C GLU A 243 17.77 -15.78 -10.55
N SER A 244 17.29 -16.99 -10.26
CA SER A 244 16.80 -17.93 -11.27
C SER A 244 15.61 -17.35 -12.07
N LEU A 245 14.68 -16.68 -11.41
CA LEU A 245 13.54 -16.05 -12.06
C LEU A 245 13.98 -14.87 -12.94
N MET A 246 14.95 -14.08 -12.48
CA MET A 246 15.49 -12.97 -13.25
C MET A 246 16.26 -13.44 -14.49
N GLN A 247 17.11 -14.47 -14.35
CA GLN A 247 17.81 -15.07 -15.48
C GLN A 247 16.83 -15.60 -16.54
N ARG A 248 15.75 -16.28 -16.09
CA ARG A 248 14.71 -16.77 -17.01
C ARG A 248 13.98 -15.61 -17.68
N PHE A 249 13.70 -14.53 -16.97
CA PHE A 249 13.09 -13.32 -17.53
C PHE A 249 14.00 -12.68 -18.58
N LEU A 250 15.27 -12.43 -18.25
CA LEU A 250 16.23 -11.78 -19.14
C LEU A 250 16.47 -12.60 -20.41
N ARG A 251 16.51 -13.94 -20.32
CA ARG A 251 16.58 -14.81 -21.50
C ARG A 251 15.37 -14.69 -22.43
N ASN A 252 14.20 -14.37 -21.89
CA ASN A 252 12.96 -14.15 -22.65
C ASN A 252 12.76 -12.68 -23.07
N TRP A 253 13.63 -11.77 -22.62
CA TRP A 253 13.54 -10.35 -22.97
C TRP A 253 14.25 -10.08 -24.30
N PRO A 254 13.56 -9.51 -25.31
CA PRO A 254 14.14 -9.31 -26.64
C PRO A 254 15.37 -8.41 -26.60
N THR A 255 16.41 -8.76 -27.33
CA THR A 255 17.58 -7.90 -27.54
C THR A 255 17.17 -6.64 -28.28
N GLY A 256 17.75 -5.52 -27.90
CA GLY A 256 17.45 -4.18 -28.46
C GLY A 256 16.19 -3.53 -27.87
N LYS A 257 15.39 -4.24 -27.05
CA LYS A 257 14.25 -3.65 -26.36
C LYS A 257 14.68 -3.06 -25.02
N LYS A 258 14.58 -1.73 -24.88
CA LYS A 258 15.05 -1.01 -23.70
C LYS A 258 14.27 -1.40 -22.43
N LEU A 259 15.03 -1.72 -21.39
CA LEU A 259 14.52 -2.15 -20.08
C LEU A 259 15.26 -1.42 -18.96
N ILE A 260 14.53 -0.82 -18.05
CA ILE A 260 15.09 -0.33 -16.79
C ILE A 260 14.66 -1.27 -15.67
N ILE A 261 15.61 -1.74 -14.89
CA ILE A 261 15.36 -2.61 -13.72
C ILE A 261 15.72 -1.86 -12.45
N GLN A 262 14.70 -1.58 -11.64
CA GLN A 262 14.93 -1.05 -10.30
C GLN A 262 15.23 -2.22 -9.36
N THR A 263 16.45 -2.27 -8.82
CA THR A 263 16.95 -3.41 -8.04
C THR A 263 16.26 -3.56 -6.69
N GLY A 264 15.83 -2.46 -6.06
CA GLY A 264 15.03 -2.46 -4.82
C GLY A 264 15.63 -3.35 -3.73
N TRP A 265 14.77 -3.89 -2.87
CA TRP A 265 15.11 -4.83 -1.80
C TRP A 265 15.27 -6.28 -2.31
N ALA A 266 14.93 -6.52 -3.57
CA ALA A 266 14.98 -7.87 -4.16
C ALA A 266 16.41 -8.35 -4.44
N GLY A 267 17.44 -7.49 -4.23
CA GLY A 267 18.84 -7.86 -4.44
C GLY A 267 19.17 -8.22 -5.89
N LEU A 268 18.44 -7.65 -6.85
CA LEU A 268 18.67 -7.86 -8.26
C LEU A 268 20.01 -7.23 -8.65
N SER A 269 20.98 -8.05 -8.99
CA SER A 269 22.30 -7.60 -9.47
C SER A 269 22.42 -7.84 -10.97
N PRO A 270 23.14 -6.95 -11.70
CA PRO A 270 23.47 -7.22 -13.09
C PRO A 270 24.35 -8.45 -13.16
N GLN A 271 23.93 -9.46 -13.93
CA GLN A 271 24.71 -10.67 -14.17
C GLN A 271 25.37 -10.66 -15.55
N GLU A 272 24.81 -9.87 -16.48
CA GLU A 272 25.37 -9.62 -17.80
C GLU A 272 25.13 -8.14 -18.13
N GLU A 273 26.16 -7.47 -18.62
CA GLU A 273 26.06 -6.11 -19.15
C GLU A 273 25.43 -6.17 -20.54
N ARG A 274 24.24 -5.58 -20.67
CA ARG A 274 23.54 -5.37 -21.94
C ARG A 274 23.27 -3.89 -22.12
N GLU A 275 23.62 -3.33 -23.27
CA GLU A 275 23.42 -1.91 -23.58
C GLU A 275 21.93 -1.49 -23.57
N ASP A 276 21.02 -2.43 -23.79
CA ASP A 276 19.57 -2.21 -23.76
C ASP A 276 18.94 -2.42 -22.38
N ILE A 277 19.75 -2.68 -21.33
CA ILE A 277 19.27 -2.87 -19.95
C ILE A 277 20.01 -1.93 -18.99
N LEU A 278 19.25 -1.07 -18.31
CA LEU A 278 19.77 -0.16 -17.28
C LEU A 278 19.32 -0.64 -15.90
N PHE A 279 20.27 -0.85 -14.99
CA PHE A 279 19.98 -1.10 -13.59
C PHE A 279 20.05 0.18 -12.78
N VAL A 280 19.00 0.45 -11.99
CA VAL A 280 18.94 1.61 -11.09
C VAL A 280 18.68 1.13 -9.66
N GLY A 281 19.26 1.84 -8.68
CA GLY A 281 19.07 1.55 -7.28
C GLY A 281 17.70 1.99 -6.74
N LYS A 282 17.63 2.29 -5.44
CA LYS A 282 16.43 2.87 -4.81
C LYS A 282 16.25 4.31 -5.27
N VAL A 283 15.27 4.55 -6.14
CA VAL A 283 14.94 5.86 -6.69
C VAL A 283 13.44 6.11 -6.58
N SER A 284 13.06 7.39 -6.67
CA SER A 284 11.66 7.80 -6.70
C SER A 284 10.90 7.18 -7.86
N HIS A 285 9.72 6.65 -7.58
CA HIS A 285 8.83 6.17 -8.65
C HIS A 285 8.35 7.32 -9.54
N ASP A 286 8.18 8.52 -9.00
CA ASP A 286 7.70 9.67 -9.76
C ASP A 286 8.72 10.06 -10.83
N GLN A 287 10.01 10.13 -10.46
CA GLN A 287 11.09 10.38 -11.40
C GLN A 287 11.25 9.23 -12.40
N LEU A 288 11.24 7.99 -11.92
CA LEU A 288 11.50 6.83 -12.76
C LEU A 288 10.38 6.57 -13.77
N PHE A 289 9.11 6.62 -13.32
CA PHE A 289 7.97 6.18 -14.15
C PHE A 289 7.60 7.14 -15.25
N SER A 290 7.98 8.43 -15.14
CA SER A 290 7.83 9.41 -16.21
C SER A 290 8.58 9.02 -17.49
N HIS A 291 9.61 8.20 -17.39
CA HIS A 291 10.41 7.69 -18.51
C HIS A 291 9.89 6.36 -19.09
N GLY A 292 8.88 5.74 -18.47
CA GLY A 292 8.37 4.43 -18.87
C GLY A 292 7.25 4.48 -19.90
N SER A 293 7.20 3.51 -20.80
CA SER A 293 6.03 3.22 -21.62
C SER A 293 5.14 2.10 -21.04
N VAL A 294 5.72 1.22 -20.23
CA VAL A 294 5.05 0.15 -19.49
C VAL A 294 5.74 -0.06 -18.17
N ILE A 295 4.98 -0.16 -17.07
CA ILE A 295 5.52 -0.45 -15.75
C ILE A 295 5.15 -1.87 -15.33
N ILE A 296 6.15 -2.70 -15.04
CA ILE A 296 5.98 -4.06 -14.53
C ILE A 296 6.25 -4.03 -13.03
N HIS A 297 5.27 -4.46 -12.21
CA HIS A 297 5.43 -4.45 -10.76
C HIS A 297 4.55 -5.48 -10.05
N HIS A 298 4.75 -5.60 -8.73
CA HIS A 298 4.01 -6.56 -7.90
C HIS A 298 2.55 -6.16 -7.57
N GLY A 299 2.17 -4.90 -7.78
CA GLY A 299 0.82 -4.39 -7.47
C GLY A 299 0.65 -3.86 -6.05
N GLY A 300 1.71 -3.40 -5.40
CA GLY A 300 1.60 -2.65 -4.15
C GLY A 300 0.86 -1.33 -4.35
N ALA A 301 0.11 -0.87 -3.33
CA ALA A 301 -0.73 0.32 -3.41
C ALA A 301 0.05 1.57 -3.88
N GLY A 302 1.21 1.84 -3.28
CA GLY A 302 2.04 3.00 -3.63
C GLY A 302 2.56 2.93 -5.07
N THR A 303 3.14 1.80 -5.48
CA THR A 303 3.65 1.61 -6.85
C THR A 303 2.53 1.71 -7.89
N THR A 304 1.36 1.13 -7.60
CA THR A 304 0.17 1.24 -8.46
C THR A 304 -0.29 2.69 -8.59
N ALA A 305 -0.32 3.44 -7.48
CA ALA A 305 -0.68 4.84 -7.47
C ALA A 305 0.30 5.69 -8.30
N SER A 306 1.62 5.50 -8.11
CA SER A 306 2.64 6.22 -8.87
C SER A 306 2.53 5.96 -10.38
N ALA A 307 2.30 4.69 -10.79
CA ALA A 307 2.11 4.35 -12.19
C ALA A 307 0.81 4.93 -12.79
N LEU A 308 -0.28 5.01 -12.00
CA LEU A 308 -1.51 5.70 -12.41
C LEU A 308 -1.30 7.19 -12.59
N HIS A 309 -0.59 7.85 -11.68
CA HIS A 309 -0.26 9.27 -11.78
C HIS A 309 0.71 9.58 -12.94
N ALA A 310 1.63 8.67 -13.24
CA ALA A 310 2.51 8.80 -14.41
C ALA A 310 1.76 8.60 -15.75
N GLY A 311 0.51 8.14 -15.72
CA GLY A 311 -0.26 7.85 -16.93
C GLY A 311 0.27 6.67 -17.74
N VAL A 312 1.00 5.75 -17.09
CA VAL A 312 1.67 4.65 -17.77
C VAL A 312 0.92 3.34 -17.53
N PRO A 313 0.65 2.56 -18.58
CA PRO A 313 0.02 1.25 -18.45
C PRO A 313 0.87 0.26 -17.64
N GLN A 314 0.19 -0.67 -16.96
CA GLN A 314 0.81 -1.53 -15.95
C GLN A 314 0.69 -3.02 -16.27
N VAL A 315 1.76 -3.77 -16.01
CA VAL A 315 1.76 -5.23 -15.91
C VAL A 315 1.91 -5.61 -14.45
N ILE A 316 0.85 -6.16 -13.84
CA ILE A 316 0.89 -6.53 -12.43
C ILE A 316 1.09 -8.03 -12.25
N VAL A 317 2.09 -8.38 -11.44
CA VAL A 317 2.42 -9.75 -11.02
C VAL A 317 2.15 -9.86 -9.50
N PRO A 318 0.90 -10.11 -9.07
CA PRO A 318 0.57 -10.07 -7.65
C PRO A 318 1.08 -11.31 -6.91
N HIS A 319 1.57 -11.10 -5.68
CA HIS A 319 2.18 -12.10 -4.83
C HIS A 319 1.33 -12.42 -3.60
N PHE A 320 0.87 -11.40 -2.86
CA PHE A 320 0.08 -11.55 -1.63
C PHE A 320 -0.77 -10.30 -1.33
N GLY A 321 -1.67 -10.42 -0.37
CA GLY A 321 -2.43 -9.31 0.22
C GLY A 321 -3.31 -8.55 -0.78
N ASP A 322 -3.24 -7.23 -0.71
CA ASP A 322 -4.01 -6.28 -1.52
C ASP A 322 -3.54 -6.19 -2.99
N GLN A 323 -2.37 -6.74 -3.31
CA GLN A 323 -1.83 -6.77 -4.67
C GLN A 323 -2.79 -7.44 -5.67
N PHE A 324 -3.52 -8.48 -5.23
CA PHE A 324 -4.54 -9.14 -6.05
C PHE A 324 -5.73 -8.23 -6.35
N LEU A 325 -6.09 -7.37 -5.40
CA LEU A 325 -7.13 -6.38 -5.58
C LEU A 325 -6.67 -5.33 -6.60
N TRP A 326 -5.49 -4.75 -6.41
CA TRP A 326 -4.96 -3.75 -7.33
C TRP A 326 -4.83 -4.30 -8.75
N ALA A 327 -4.39 -5.55 -8.92
CA ALA A 327 -4.38 -6.20 -10.22
C ALA A 327 -5.79 -6.35 -10.84
N LYS A 328 -6.84 -6.54 -10.03
CA LYS A 328 -8.23 -6.56 -10.49
C LYS A 328 -8.68 -5.15 -10.90
N GLU A 329 -8.37 -4.15 -10.08
CA GLU A 329 -8.76 -2.75 -10.34
C GLU A 329 -8.10 -2.18 -11.61
N ILE A 330 -6.80 -2.42 -11.80
CA ILE A 330 -6.08 -1.98 -13.01
C ILE A 330 -6.68 -2.60 -14.28
N ARG A 331 -7.10 -3.86 -14.22
CA ARG A 331 -7.82 -4.48 -15.34
C ARG A 331 -9.20 -3.85 -15.56
N ARG A 332 -9.95 -3.58 -14.48
CA ARG A 332 -11.27 -2.94 -14.54
C ARG A 332 -11.18 -1.52 -15.12
N LEU A 333 -10.16 -0.77 -14.71
CA LEU A 333 -9.86 0.58 -15.18
C LEU A 333 -9.32 0.59 -16.62
N LYS A 334 -8.98 -0.57 -17.20
CA LYS A 334 -8.37 -0.69 -18.53
C LYS A 334 -7.04 0.07 -18.64
N THR A 335 -6.23 0.02 -17.59
CA THR A 335 -4.90 0.65 -17.55
C THR A 335 -3.77 -0.38 -17.43
N GLY A 336 -4.06 -1.66 -17.64
CA GLY A 336 -3.05 -2.68 -17.64
C GLY A 336 -3.59 -4.10 -17.56
N VAL A 337 -2.67 -5.03 -17.37
CA VAL A 337 -2.94 -6.47 -17.36
C VAL A 337 -2.35 -7.15 -16.12
N ARG A 338 -2.87 -8.35 -15.83
CA ARG A 338 -2.38 -9.18 -14.72
C ARG A 338 -1.73 -10.45 -15.24
N ILE A 339 -0.56 -10.76 -14.69
CA ILE A 339 0.14 -12.03 -14.93
C ILE A 339 0.13 -12.88 -13.66
N ARG A 340 0.03 -14.20 -13.80
CA ARG A 340 0.17 -15.13 -12.68
C ARG A 340 1.64 -15.26 -12.27
N ARG A 341 1.96 -15.18 -10.96
CA ARG A 341 3.31 -15.28 -10.42
C ARG A 341 4.14 -16.46 -11.00
N LYS A 342 3.56 -17.66 -11.13
CA LYS A 342 4.29 -18.85 -11.61
C LYS A 342 4.73 -18.78 -13.07
N ARG A 343 4.21 -17.84 -13.85
CA ARG A 343 4.45 -17.74 -15.31
C ARG A 343 4.98 -16.37 -15.74
N TRP A 344 5.40 -15.55 -14.78
CA TRP A 344 5.75 -14.18 -15.11
C TRP A 344 6.98 -14.08 -16.03
N PRO A 345 8.09 -14.86 -15.86
CA PRO A 345 9.26 -14.71 -16.71
C PRO A 345 8.96 -14.91 -18.20
N GLU A 346 8.05 -15.84 -18.52
CA GLU A 346 7.71 -16.18 -19.91
C GLU A 346 6.55 -15.33 -20.46
N ARG A 347 5.75 -14.72 -19.59
CA ARG A 347 4.52 -14.00 -19.99
C ARG A 347 4.66 -12.50 -20.02
N ILE A 348 5.73 -11.92 -19.47
CA ILE A 348 5.91 -10.48 -19.46
C ILE A 348 6.12 -9.93 -20.87
N THR A 349 7.03 -10.48 -21.64
CA THR A 349 7.29 -10.00 -23.00
C THR A 349 6.04 -9.94 -23.87
N PRO A 350 5.21 -10.99 -23.96
CA PRO A 350 3.93 -10.92 -24.68
C PRO A 350 2.96 -9.89 -24.08
N ALA A 351 2.94 -9.72 -22.75
CA ALA A 351 2.04 -8.75 -22.12
C ALA A 351 2.47 -7.30 -22.38
N VAL A 352 3.77 -7.04 -22.37
CA VAL A 352 4.31 -5.71 -22.74
C VAL A 352 3.98 -5.39 -24.19
N HIS A 353 4.20 -6.32 -25.11
CA HIS A 353 3.86 -6.15 -26.52
C HIS A 353 2.37 -5.84 -26.70
N HIS A 354 1.48 -6.61 -26.06
CA HIS A 354 0.04 -6.36 -26.08
C HIS A 354 -0.32 -4.94 -25.58
N ILE A 355 0.34 -4.45 -24.54
CA ILE A 355 0.10 -3.07 -24.03
C ILE A 355 0.61 -2.02 -25.02
N GLU A 356 1.78 -2.21 -25.58
CA GLU A 356 2.41 -1.27 -26.51
C GLU A 356 1.64 -1.14 -27.85
N GLU A 357 0.92 -2.18 -28.22
CA GLU A 357 0.04 -2.21 -29.39
C GLU A 357 -1.41 -1.77 -29.11
N SER A 358 -1.74 -1.48 -27.84
CA SER A 358 -3.09 -1.09 -27.44
C SER A 358 -3.20 0.42 -27.18
N PRO A 359 -3.65 1.22 -28.16
CA PRO A 359 -3.94 2.65 -27.94
C PRO A 359 -4.94 2.88 -26.82
N THR A 360 -5.88 1.95 -26.65
CA THR A 360 -6.93 2.02 -25.61
C THR A 360 -6.32 1.97 -24.20
N LEU A 361 -5.36 1.09 -23.95
CA LEU A 361 -4.71 0.99 -22.63
C LEU A 361 -3.86 2.23 -22.32
N ALA A 362 -3.10 2.72 -23.29
CA ALA A 362 -2.28 3.92 -23.16
C ALA A 362 -3.16 5.18 -22.98
N GLY A 363 -4.18 5.37 -23.84
CA GLY A 363 -5.10 6.48 -23.75
C GLY A 363 -5.85 6.51 -22.42
N ARG A 364 -6.32 5.35 -21.95
CA ARG A 364 -7.00 5.27 -20.66
C ARG A 364 -6.09 5.54 -19.47
N ALA A 365 -4.83 5.09 -19.50
CA ALA A 365 -3.86 5.40 -18.45
C ALA A 365 -3.62 6.91 -18.35
N LYS A 366 -3.45 7.60 -19.49
CA LYS A 366 -3.28 9.05 -19.54
C LYS A 366 -4.53 9.79 -19.04
N GLU A 367 -5.71 9.43 -19.50
CA GLU A 367 -6.98 10.02 -19.02
C GLU A 367 -7.10 9.94 -17.49
N LEU A 368 -6.75 8.80 -16.90
CA LEU A 368 -6.82 8.66 -15.45
C LEU A 368 -5.73 9.48 -14.74
N ALA A 369 -4.56 9.64 -15.32
CA ALA A 369 -3.53 10.53 -14.77
C ALA A 369 -4.02 11.99 -14.73
N ASP A 370 -4.66 12.46 -15.81
CA ASP A 370 -5.23 13.81 -15.89
C ASP A 370 -6.31 14.02 -14.80
N ILE A 371 -7.16 13.01 -14.55
CA ILE A 371 -8.14 13.05 -13.47
C ILE A 371 -7.44 13.13 -12.10
N LEU A 372 -6.42 12.31 -11.87
CA LEU A 372 -5.69 12.26 -10.61
C LEU A 372 -4.87 13.53 -10.34
N ALA A 373 -4.37 14.19 -11.38
CA ALA A 373 -3.64 15.45 -11.27
C ALA A 373 -4.49 16.59 -10.67
N THR A 374 -5.82 16.48 -10.74
CA THR A 374 -6.75 17.46 -10.12
C THR A 374 -7.04 17.19 -8.65
N GLU A 375 -6.51 16.11 -8.08
CA GLU A 375 -6.71 15.75 -6.67
C GLU A 375 -5.54 16.21 -5.80
N ASN A 376 -5.84 16.69 -4.60
CA ASN A 376 -4.84 16.99 -3.58
C ASN A 376 -5.14 16.17 -2.32
N GLY A 377 -4.70 14.91 -2.34
CA GLY A 377 -4.92 13.97 -1.25
C GLY A 377 -4.36 14.43 0.09
N PRO A 378 -3.12 14.93 0.17
CA PRO A 378 -2.55 15.43 1.41
C PRO A 378 -3.38 16.55 2.06
N ASN A 379 -3.76 17.58 1.30
CA ASN A 379 -4.55 18.69 1.84
C ASN A 379 -5.93 18.21 2.30
N LYS A 380 -6.57 17.31 1.54
CA LYS A 380 -7.86 16.75 1.96
C LYS A 380 -7.74 15.93 3.23
N ALA A 381 -6.66 15.17 3.41
CA ALA A 381 -6.41 14.43 4.64
C ALA A 381 -6.20 15.35 5.84
N VAL A 382 -5.44 16.45 5.68
CA VAL A 382 -5.23 17.47 6.73
C VAL A 382 -6.56 18.09 7.13
N GLN A 383 -7.35 18.56 6.15
CA GLN A 383 -8.67 19.14 6.41
C GLN A 383 -9.57 18.21 7.25
N VAL A 384 -9.63 16.93 6.88
CA VAL A 384 -10.45 15.94 7.60
C VAL A 384 -9.96 15.71 9.04
N LEU A 385 -8.65 15.76 9.27
CA LEU A 385 -8.07 15.61 10.61
C LEU A 385 -8.32 16.87 11.46
N GLU A 386 -8.27 18.06 10.87
CA GLU A 386 -8.60 19.32 11.54
C GLU A 386 -10.09 19.38 11.92
N GLU A 387 -11.00 18.95 11.02
CA GLU A 387 -12.43 18.82 11.31
C GLU A 387 -12.67 17.89 12.52
N LEU A 388 -11.98 16.73 12.57
CA LEU A 388 -12.05 15.80 13.70
C LEU A 388 -11.55 16.41 15.01
N LEU A 389 -10.49 17.23 14.97
CA LEU A 389 -9.96 17.92 16.14
C LEU A 389 -10.94 18.95 16.69
N VAL A 390 -11.63 19.67 15.81
CA VAL A 390 -12.64 20.66 16.22
C VAL A 390 -13.83 19.96 16.88
N GLU A 391 -14.35 18.89 16.28
CA GLU A 391 -15.45 18.09 16.83
C GLU A 391 -15.10 17.55 18.24
N ALA A 392 -13.88 17.00 18.41
CA ALA A 392 -13.44 16.43 19.68
C ALA A 392 -13.21 17.47 20.82
N LYS A 393 -13.13 18.76 20.50
CA LYS A 393 -13.03 19.84 21.52
C LYS A 393 -14.39 20.34 22.00
N VAL A 394 -15.45 20.00 21.26
CA VAL A 394 -16.83 20.41 21.57
C VAL A 394 -17.55 19.38 22.45
N ASP A 395 -17.15 18.11 22.37
CA ASP A 395 -17.64 16.99 23.21
C ASP A 395 -16.83 16.89 24.53
#